data_6d114454d6f2712330145af06d35dfe4
#
_entry.id   6d114454d6f2712330145af06d35dfe4
#
_cell.length_a   1.000
_cell.length_b   1.000
_cell.length_c   1.000
_cell.angle_alpha   90.00
_cell.angle_beta   90.00
_cell.angle_gamma   90.00
#
_symmetry.space_group_name_H-M   'P 1'
#
loop_
_entity.id
_entity.type
_entity.pdbx_description
1 polymer ?
#
loop_
_entity_poly.entity_id
_entity_poly.type
_entity_poly.pdbx_seq_one_letter_code
_entity_poly.pdbx_strand_id
1 'polypeptide(L)'
;MNPILVALPYCKDNAAQAERLLDHIYHIEGKRKQAHHIVIAHHADVHAEMRQRIRMSAEIAFAGVHVLEIRKLAGDRPFKFQEIYSAFMQCVQGLNQFTWPWLYLEPDCSPLKAGWLDALATAYANQPKRYLGLELKAMSPDGQSVTHHFISRTAIYPANAVMDLVSPQEQHNLPEHRFNHVIYPKASTTKLIQQARITTVDDLAKLRPDAVLVHGDKNGLALEQALPPVKPESNGILHIKRRGRPPKVAVLTTPESTVRGSQL
;
A
#
# COMPACT_ATOMS: atom_id res chain seq x y z
N MET A 1 -2.42 -19.07 -9.88
CA MET A 1 -2.07 -17.63 -9.91
C MET A 1 -0.93 -17.42 -8.92
N ASN A 2 0.11 -16.66 -9.28
CA ASN A 2 1.18 -16.36 -8.33
C ASN A 2 0.65 -15.33 -7.31
N PRO A 3 0.86 -15.53 -6.00
CA PRO A 3 0.41 -14.59 -4.99
C PRO A 3 1.14 -13.25 -5.13
N ILE A 4 0.43 -12.16 -4.83
CA ILE A 4 1.01 -10.84 -4.63
C ILE A 4 1.12 -10.59 -3.13
N LEU A 5 2.19 -9.94 -2.72
CA LEU A 5 2.35 -9.41 -1.38
C LEU A 5 1.84 -7.96 -1.37
N VAL A 6 0.94 -7.62 -0.46
CA VAL A 6 0.47 -6.24 -0.29
C VAL A 6 1.31 -5.57 0.79
N ALA A 7 1.93 -4.44 0.51
CA ALA A 7 2.59 -3.61 1.51
C ALA A 7 1.68 -2.46 1.91
N LEU A 8 1.18 -2.45 3.14
CA LEU A 8 0.32 -1.41 3.70
C LEU A 8 1.10 -0.59 4.74
N PRO A 9 1.72 0.52 4.34
CA PRO A 9 2.38 1.43 5.27
C PRO A 9 1.37 2.34 5.95
N TYR A 10 1.52 2.55 7.27
CA TYR A 10 0.71 3.51 8.00
C TYR A 10 1.44 4.10 9.22
N CYS A 11 1.01 5.28 9.63
CA CYS A 11 1.45 5.99 10.82
C CYS A 11 0.23 6.30 11.71
N LYS A 12 0.44 6.95 12.84
CA LYS A 12 -0.64 7.33 13.76
C LYS A 12 -1.77 8.14 13.10
N ASP A 13 -1.44 8.98 12.12
CA ASP A 13 -2.39 9.91 11.51
C ASP A 13 -3.34 9.23 10.52
N ASN A 14 -2.96 8.08 9.93
CA ASN A 14 -3.77 7.33 8.98
C ASN A 14 -4.07 5.88 9.40
N ALA A 15 -3.76 5.52 10.65
CA ALA A 15 -4.01 4.17 11.17
C ALA A 15 -5.50 3.79 11.13
N ALA A 16 -6.40 4.73 11.42
CA ALA A 16 -7.84 4.48 11.31
C ALA A 16 -8.30 4.24 9.86
N GLN A 17 -7.63 4.86 8.87
CA GLN A 17 -7.90 4.58 7.46
C GLN A 17 -7.41 3.18 7.07
N ALA A 18 -6.22 2.78 7.55
CA ALA A 18 -5.69 1.45 7.33
C ALA A 18 -6.60 0.35 7.89
N GLU A 19 -7.16 0.54 9.09
CA GLU A 19 -8.14 -0.38 9.68
C GLU A 19 -9.40 -0.48 8.81
N ARG A 20 -10.00 0.66 8.45
CA ARG A 20 -11.20 0.69 7.58
C ARG A 20 -10.96 0.06 6.21
N LEU A 21 -9.80 0.28 5.62
CA LEU A 21 -9.42 -0.34 4.35
C LEU A 21 -9.40 -1.87 4.46
N LEU A 22 -8.83 -2.43 5.52
CA LEU A 22 -8.79 -3.87 5.73
C LEU A 22 -10.17 -4.47 5.96
N ASP A 23 -11.01 -3.81 6.74
CA ASP A 23 -12.39 -4.23 6.95
C ASP A 23 -13.19 -4.19 5.64
N HIS A 24 -12.98 -3.14 4.82
CA HIS A 24 -13.59 -3.05 3.50
C HIS A 24 -13.12 -4.18 2.57
N ILE A 25 -11.81 -4.47 2.52
CA ILE A 25 -11.27 -5.58 1.72
C ILE A 25 -11.98 -6.89 2.09
N TYR A 26 -12.14 -7.17 3.37
CA TYR A 26 -12.84 -8.37 3.82
C TYR A 26 -14.31 -8.41 3.37
N HIS A 27 -15.00 -7.27 3.45
CA HIS A 27 -16.42 -7.20 3.07
C HIS A 27 -16.63 -7.30 1.56
N ILE A 28 -15.84 -6.59 0.75
CA ILE A 28 -15.97 -6.60 -0.71
C ILE A 28 -15.67 -7.97 -1.31
N GLU A 29 -14.82 -8.77 -0.65
CA GLU A 29 -14.54 -10.15 -1.01
C GLU A 29 -15.59 -11.16 -0.49
N GLY A 30 -16.74 -10.67 -0.06
CA GLY A 30 -17.84 -11.50 0.43
C GLY A 30 -17.50 -12.22 1.74
N LYS A 31 -16.76 -11.58 2.63
CA LYS A 31 -16.29 -12.12 3.91
C LYS A 31 -15.39 -13.35 3.75
N ARG A 32 -14.57 -13.36 2.70
CA ARG A 32 -13.58 -14.41 2.42
C ARG A 32 -12.17 -13.86 2.54
N LYS A 33 -11.25 -14.71 2.94
CA LYS A 33 -9.82 -14.35 2.92
C LYS A 33 -9.32 -14.31 1.48
N GLN A 34 -8.54 -13.30 1.19
CA GLN A 34 -7.72 -13.24 -0.01
C GLN A 34 -6.66 -14.34 0.00
N ALA A 35 -6.38 -14.95 -1.15
CA ALA A 35 -5.28 -15.92 -1.31
C ALA A 35 -3.89 -15.26 -1.22
N HIS A 36 -3.86 -13.92 -1.22
CA HIS A 36 -2.65 -13.11 -1.16
C HIS A 36 -2.19 -12.88 0.28
N HIS A 37 -0.97 -12.36 0.44
CA HIS A 37 -0.37 -12.04 1.73
C HIS A 37 -0.27 -10.53 1.90
N ILE A 38 -0.19 -10.07 3.16
CA ILE A 38 0.01 -8.66 3.48
C ILE A 38 1.17 -8.46 4.45
N VAL A 39 1.94 -7.40 4.22
CA VAL A 39 2.89 -6.82 5.17
C VAL A 39 2.29 -5.55 5.73
N ILE A 40 1.99 -5.55 7.00
CA ILE A 40 1.56 -4.37 7.76
C ILE A 40 2.83 -3.62 8.16
N ALA A 41 3.09 -2.49 7.51
CA ALA A 41 4.27 -1.68 7.74
C ALA A 41 3.91 -0.45 8.59
N HIS A 42 4.10 -0.54 9.91
CA HIS A 42 3.68 0.51 10.84
C HIS A 42 4.83 1.35 11.38
N HIS A 43 4.60 2.64 11.56
CA HIS A 43 5.51 3.49 12.32
C HIS A 43 5.48 3.14 13.82
N ALA A 44 6.62 3.32 14.50
CA ALA A 44 6.76 3.04 15.92
C ALA A 44 5.82 3.88 16.81
N ASP A 45 5.36 5.05 16.32
CA ASP A 45 4.48 5.98 17.04
C ASP A 45 3.01 5.57 17.03
N VAL A 46 2.64 4.48 16.35
CA VAL A 46 1.28 3.95 16.39
C VAL A 46 1.05 3.19 17.70
N HIS A 47 -0.02 3.52 18.41
CA HIS A 47 -0.37 2.88 19.67
C HIS A 47 -0.53 1.36 19.54
N ALA A 48 -0.05 0.61 20.53
CA ALA A 48 -0.05 -0.86 20.53
C ALA A 48 -1.44 -1.47 20.27
N GLU A 49 -2.48 -0.89 20.88
CA GLU A 49 -3.87 -1.32 20.70
C GLU A 49 -4.33 -1.17 19.24
N MET A 50 -4.04 -0.03 18.60
CA MET A 50 -4.37 0.20 17.21
C MET A 50 -3.60 -0.76 16.29
N ARG A 51 -2.30 -1.00 16.54
CA ARG A 51 -1.51 -1.99 15.81
C ARG A 51 -2.13 -3.39 15.90
N GLN A 52 -2.60 -3.76 17.10
CA GLN A 52 -3.25 -5.06 17.32
C GLN A 52 -4.58 -5.17 16.55
N ARG A 53 -5.41 -4.12 16.54
CA ARG A 53 -6.67 -4.10 15.79
C ARG A 53 -6.44 -4.24 14.29
N ILE A 54 -5.53 -3.43 13.73
CA ILE A 54 -5.17 -3.49 12.30
C ILE A 54 -4.65 -4.88 11.94
N ARG A 55 -3.82 -5.47 12.80
CA ARG A 55 -3.33 -6.82 12.59
C ARG A 55 -4.46 -7.85 12.57
N MET A 56 -5.41 -7.76 13.48
CA MET A 56 -6.58 -8.66 13.52
C MET A 56 -7.43 -8.52 12.25
N SER A 57 -7.72 -7.30 11.79
CA SER A 57 -8.43 -7.08 10.52
C SER A 57 -7.66 -7.66 9.33
N ALA A 58 -6.33 -7.53 9.30
CA ALA A 58 -5.50 -8.13 8.26
C ALA A 58 -5.53 -9.68 8.29
N GLU A 59 -5.48 -10.29 9.48
CA GLU A 59 -5.55 -11.76 9.66
C GLU A 59 -6.90 -12.34 9.21
N ILE A 60 -7.96 -11.53 9.24
CA ILE A 60 -9.27 -11.89 8.72
C ILE A 60 -9.30 -11.76 7.19
N ALA A 61 -8.68 -10.73 6.62
CA ALA A 61 -8.78 -10.38 5.21
C ALA A 61 -7.77 -11.13 4.30
N PHE A 62 -6.60 -11.53 4.81
CA PHE A 62 -5.51 -12.11 4.02
C PHE A 62 -5.08 -13.49 4.50
N ALA A 63 -4.56 -14.32 3.57
CA ALA A 63 -4.08 -15.67 3.89
C ALA A 63 -2.87 -15.67 4.81
N GLY A 64 -1.96 -14.69 4.65
CA GLY A 64 -0.79 -14.52 5.50
C GLY A 64 -0.55 -13.06 5.84
N VAL A 65 -0.14 -12.81 7.09
CA VAL A 65 0.14 -11.46 7.63
C VAL A 65 1.56 -11.42 8.17
N HIS A 66 2.30 -10.45 7.71
CA HIS A 66 3.65 -10.14 8.18
C HIS A 66 3.65 -8.73 8.76
N VAL A 67 4.57 -8.43 9.67
CA VAL A 67 4.67 -7.13 10.32
C VAL A 67 6.07 -6.56 10.09
N LEU A 68 6.11 -5.32 9.65
CA LEU A 68 7.33 -4.54 9.47
C LEU A 68 7.21 -3.26 10.31
N GLU A 69 8.17 -3.02 11.20
CA GLU A 69 8.26 -1.76 11.91
C GLU A 69 9.08 -0.77 11.09
N ILE A 70 8.46 0.38 10.76
CA ILE A 70 9.09 1.50 10.09
C ILE A 70 9.68 2.43 11.15
N ARG A 71 10.98 2.63 11.08
CA ARG A 71 11.69 3.56 11.97
C ARG A 71 11.45 4.99 11.52
N LYS A 72 11.20 5.88 12.49
CA LYS A 72 11.14 7.30 12.23
C LYS A 72 12.54 7.83 11.88
N LEU A 73 12.61 8.76 10.92
CA LEU A 73 13.87 9.43 10.66
C LEU A 73 14.32 10.21 11.90
N ALA A 74 15.61 10.07 12.23
CA ALA A 74 16.23 10.88 13.28
C ALA A 74 16.38 12.32 12.75
N GLY A 75 15.91 13.32 13.52
CA GLY A 75 16.02 14.72 13.17
C GLY A 75 14.85 15.53 13.70
N ASP A 76 15.09 16.79 14.07
CA ASP A 76 14.11 17.61 14.77
C ASP A 76 12.91 18.05 13.90
N ARG A 77 13.06 18.06 12.58
CA ARG A 77 11.97 18.37 11.63
C ARG A 77 12.26 17.75 10.24
N PRO A 78 12.04 16.47 10.03
CA PRO A 78 12.13 15.92 8.68
C PRO A 78 11.04 16.56 7.82
N PHE A 79 11.39 16.92 6.58
CA PHE A 79 10.37 17.33 5.60
C PHE A 79 9.39 16.16 5.37
N LYS A 80 8.11 16.45 5.21
CA LYS A 80 7.04 15.45 4.98
C LYS A 80 7.41 14.44 3.88
N PHE A 81 8.07 14.91 2.82
CA PHE A 81 8.51 14.03 1.72
C PHE A 81 9.64 13.07 2.11
N GLN A 82 10.50 13.45 3.06
CA GLN A 82 11.55 12.57 3.57
C GLN A 82 10.96 11.41 4.38
N GLU A 83 9.92 11.66 5.17
CA GLU A 83 9.23 10.60 5.92
C GLU A 83 8.55 9.60 4.98
N ILE A 84 7.84 10.10 3.95
CA ILE A 84 7.20 9.27 2.94
C ILE A 84 8.25 8.45 2.17
N TYR A 85 9.37 9.09 1.77
CA TYR A 85 10.46 8.42 1.09
C TYR A 85 11.10 7.34 1.97
N SER A 86 11.39 7.66 3.23
CA SER A 86 11.98 6.70 4.18
C SER A 86 11.06 5.51 4.42
N ALA A 87 9.77 5.73 4.63
CA ALA A 87 8.79 4.66 4.81
C ALA A 87 8.74 3.75 3.56
N PHE A 88 8.71 4.33 2.37
CA PHE A 88 8.75 3.58 1.12
C PHE A 88 10.03 2.73 1.02
N MET A 89 11.20 3.32 1.25
CA MET A 89 12.48 2.61 1.15
C MET A 89 12.63 1.51 2.20
N GLN A 90 12.13 1.71 3.42
CA GLN A 90 12.11 0.66 4.43
C GLN A 90 11.18 -0.50 4.02
N CYS A 91 10.05 -0.21 3.37
CA CYS A 91 9.22 -1.26 2.75
C CYS A 91 9.99 -2.00 1.65
N VAL A 92 10.64 -1.29 0.72
CA VAL A 92 11.46 -1.90 -0.35
C VAL A 92 12.52 -2.86 0.23
N GLN A 93 13.24 -2.42 1.27
CA GLN A 93 14.27 -3.21 1.93
C GLN A 93 13.68 -4.41 2.68
N GLY A 94 12.63 -4.19 3.47
CA GLY A 94 11.98 -5.24 4.25
C GLY A 94 11.30 -6.30 3.37
N LEU A 95 10.80 -5.91 2.19
CA LEU A 95 10.13 -6.82 1.26
C LEU A 95 11.09 -7.63 0.40
N ASN A 96 12.37 -7.26 0.33
CA ASN A 96 13.39 -7.97 -0.47
C ASN A 96 13.61 -9.43 -0.04
N GLN A 97 13.20 -9.81 1.15
CA GLN A 97 13.26 -11.21 1.62
C GLN A 97 12.19 -12.12 1.02
N PHE A 98 11.15 -11.55 0.38
CA PHE A 98 10.11 -12.29 -0.29
C PHE A 98 10.44 -12.46 -1.78
N THR A 99 10.02 -13.61 -2.32
CA THR A 99 10.21 -13.93 -3.74
C THR A 99 9.01 -13.53 -4.60
N TRP A 100 8.02 -12.87 -4.01
CA TRP A 100 6.77 -12.47 -4.67
C TRP A 100 6.81 -11.00 -5.09
N PRO A 101 6.16 -10.64 -6.21
CA PRO A 101 5.89 -9.26 -6.52
C PRO A 101 4.99 -8.64 -5.43
N TRP A 102 5.09 -7.35 -5.24
CA TRP A 102 4.34 -6.67 -4.18
C TRP A 102 3.68 -5.38 -4.65
N LEU A 103 2.47 -5.16 -4.15
CA LEU A 103 1.69 -3.94 -4.34
C LEU A 103 1.94 -2.99 -3.17
N TYR A 104 2.34 -1.75 -3.45
CA TYR A 104 2.34 -0.68 -2.46
C TYR A 104 0.94 -0.10 -2.36
N LEU A 105 0.26 -0.33 -1.24
CA LEU A 105 -1.13 0.05 -1.00
C LEU A 105 -1.19 1.10 0.11
N GLU A 106 -1.48 2.34 -0.25
CA GLU A 106 -1.61 3.42 0.73
C GLU A 106 -2.98 3.34 1.43
N PRO A 107 -3.10 3.81 2.70
CA PRO A 107 -4.36 3.74 3.45
C PRO A 107 -5.54 4.50 2.82
N ASP A 108 -5.28 5.48 1.94
CA ASP A 108 -6.29 6.21 1.18
C ASP A 108 -6.60 5.57 -0.20
N CYS A 109 -6.25 4.30 -0.36
CA CYS A 109 -6.71 3.48 -1.47
C CYS A 109 -8.04 2.82 -1.13
N SER A 110 -8.86 2.58 -2.16
CA SER A 110 -10.15 1.88 -2.03
C SER A 110 -10.30 0.86 -3.14
N PRO A 111 -10.31 -0.45 -2.83
CA PRO A 111 -10.78 -1.49 -3.74
C PRO A 111 -12.24 -1.24 -4.13
N LEU A 112 -12.55 -1.35 -5.42
CA LEU A 112 -13.88 -1.00 -5.96
C LEU A 112 -14.79 -2.21 -6.20
N LYS A 113 -14.22 -3.41 -6.24
CA LYS A 113 -14.98 -4.66 -6.51
C LYS A 113 -14.23 -5.89 -6.01
N ALA A 114 -14.97 -6.97 -5.80
CA ALA A 114 -14.40 -8.27 -5.47
C ALA A 114 -13.40 -8.75 -6.54
N GLY A 115 -12.37 -9.49 -6.14
CA GLY A 115 -11.32 -9.98 -7.04
C GLY A 115 -10.37 -8.88 -7.56
N TRP A 116 -10.37 -7.70 -6.95
CA TRP A 116 -9.53 -6.56 -7.36
C TRP A 116 -8.04 -6.91 -7.39
N LEU A 117 -7.57 -7.64 -6.39
CA LEU A 117 -6.15 -8.01 -6.27
C LEU A 117 -5.77 -9.13 -7.24
N ASP A 118 -6.68 -10.09 -7.50
CA ASP A 118 -6.53 -11.10 -8.54
C ASP A 118 -6.47 -10.48 -9.93
N ALA A 119 -7.29 -9.46 -10.21
CA ALA A 119 -7.25 -8.72 -11.47
C ALA A 119 -5.90 -8.01 -11.67
N LEU A 120 -5.37 -7.38 -10.62
CA LEU A 120 -4.05 -6.74 -10.64
C LEU A 120 -2.92 -7.78 -10.80
N ALA A 121 -3.01 -8.92 -10.10
CA ALA A 121 -2.04 -10.01 -10.20
C ALA A 121 -2.01 -10.60 -11.62
N THR A 122 -3.18 -10.78 -12.22
CA THR A 122 -3.32 -11.27 -13.60
C THR A 122 -2.72 -10.27 -14.60
N ALA A 123 -3.04 -8.99 -14.45
CA ALA A 123 -2.49 -7.95 -15.30
C ALA A 123 -0.96 -7.88 -15.19
N TYR A 124 -0.43 -8.03 -13.97
CA TYR A 124 1.00 -8.05 -13.74
C TYR A 124 1.69 -9.28 -14.38
N ALA A 125 1.10 -10.46 -14.26
CA ALA A 125 1.64 -11.68 -14.82
C ALA A 125 1.67 -11.68 -16.37
N ASN A 126 0.73 -10.97 -16.99
CA ASN A 126 0.55 -10.96 -18.46
C ASN A 126 1.31 -9.81 -19.16
N GLN A 127 1.99 -8.93 -18.40
CA GLN A 127 2.71 -7.82 -19.01
C GLN A 127 4.24 -8.11 -19.10
N PRO A 128 4.96 -7.53 -20.08
CA PRO A 128 6.36 -7.89 -20.34
C PRO A 128 7.37 -7.14 -19.45
N LYS A 129 6.95 -6.09 -18.77
CA LYS A 129 7.84 -5.23 -18.00
C LYS A 129 7.80 -5.57 -16.50
N ARG A 130 8.77 -5.05 -15.74
CA ARG A 130 8.97 -5.43 -14.33
C ARG A 130 8.02 -4.74 -13.35
N TYR A 131 7.46 -3.58 -13.73
CA TYR A 131 6.57 -2.77 -12.90
C TYR A 131 5.22 -2.62 -13.57
N LEU A 132 4.14 -2.56 -12.80
CA LEU A 132 2.80 -2.29 -13.30
C LEU A 132 2.12 -1.24 -12.43
N GLY A 133 1.74 -0.11 -13.02
CA GLY A 133 1.08 0.95 -12.28
C GLY A 133 0.30 1.92 -13.15
N LEU A 134 -0.28 2.92 -12.48
CA LEU A 134 -0.93 4.03 -13.17
C LEU A 134 0.13 5.03 -13.63
N GLU A 135 0.05 5.39 -14.91
CA GLU A 135 0.83 6.51 -15.44
C GLU A 135 0.24 7.83 -14.99
N LEU A 136 1.11 8.68 -14.44
CA LEU A 136 0.81 10.05 -14.07
C LEU A 136 1.68 11.01 -14.88
N LYS A 137 1.21 12.26 -15.01
CA LYS A 137 1.90 13.33 -15.72
C LYS A 137 2.25 14.46 -14.76
N ALA A 138 3.52 14.81 -14.70
CA ALA A 138 3.92 16.04 -14.06
C ALA A 138 3.72 17.20 -15.04
N MET A 139 3.06 18.24 -14.57
CA MET A 139 2.82 19.45 -15.36
C MET A 139 3.88 20.51 -15.04
N SER A 140 4.17 21.36 -16.00
CA SER A 140 4.94 22.60 -15.77
C SER A 140 4.24 23.48 -14.73
N PRO A 141 4.96 24.38 -14.04
CA PRO A 141 4.38 25.26 -13.03
C PRO A 141 3.20 26.11 -13.53
N ASP A 142 3.17 26.45 -14.82
CA ASP A 142 2.09 27.16 -15.49
C ASP A 142 0.93 26.25 -15.94
N GLY A 143 1.06 24.92 -15.76
CA GLY A 143 0.05 23.93 -16.13
C GLY A 143 -0.12 23.72 -17.65
N GLN A 144 0.73 24.30 -18.48
CA GLN A 144 0.54 24.30 -19.94
C GLN A 144 1.21 23.10 -20.64
N SER A 145 2.25 22.53 -20.06
CA SER A 145 2.99 21.43 -20.69
C SER A 145 3.27 20.28 -19.72
N VAL A 146 3.34 19.07 -20.27
CA VAL A 146 3.79 17.89 -19.53
C VAL A 146 5.30 17.92 -19.47
N THR A 147 5.87 17.95 -18.25
CA THR A 147 7.33 17.95 -18.06
C THR A 147 7.91 16.56 -18.08
N HIS A 148 7.21 15.61 -17.49
CA HIS A 148 7.59 14.18 -17.53
C HIS A 148 6.42 13.28 -17.16
N HIS A 149 6.54 12.02 -17.52
CA HIS A 149 5.62 10.94 -17.14
C HIS A 149 6.26 10.09 -16.05
N PHE A 150 5.48 9.54 -15.14
CA PHE A 150 5.95 8.65 -14.09
C PHE A 150 4.86 7.66 -13.67
N ILE A 151 5.26 6.62 -12.94
CA ILE A 151 4.32 5.65 -12.39
C ILE A 151 3.96 6.07 -10.97
N SER A 152 2.67 6.05 -10.65
CA SER A 152 2.17 6.26 -9.29
C SER A 152 2.87 5.30 -8.32
N ARG A 153 3.10 5.75 -7.09
CA ARG A 153 3.66 4.91 -6.02
C ARG A 153 2.78 3.71 -5.69
N THR A 154 1.45 3.87 -5.77
CA THR A 154 0.51 2.73 -5.75
C THR A 154 0.64 1.94 -7.05
N ALA A 155 1.53 0.97 -7.02
CA ALA A 155 1.93 0.15 -8.17
C ALA A 155 2.40 -1.23 -7.71
N ILE A 156 2.51 -2.17 -8.65
CA ILE A 156 3.11 -3.48 -8.39
C ILE A 156 4.59 -3.43 -8.78
N TYR A 157 5.40 -3.83 -7.84
CA TYR A 157 6.85 -3.88 -7.87
C TYR A 157 7.32 -5.34 -7.97
N PRO A 158 8.44 -5.64 -8.65
CA PRO A 158 9.02 -6.97 -8.64
C PRO A 158 9.57 -7.31 -7.23
N ALA A 159 9.71 -8.59 -6.92
CA ALA A 159 10.26 -9.07 -5.65
C ALA A 159 11.61 -8.44 -5.30
N ASN A 160 12.48 -8.28 -6.30
CA ASN A 160 13.81 -7.70 -6.17
C ASN A 160 13.89 -6.21 -6.56
N ALA A 161 12.81 -5.44 -6.33
CA ALA A 161 12.77 -4.00 -6.63
C ALA A 161 13.91 -3.21 -5.97
N VAL A 162 14.43 -3.69 -4.83
CA VAL A 162 15.57 -3.09 -4.15
C VAL A 162 16.77 -2.90 -5.06
N MET A 163 17.00 -3.80 -6.02
CA MET A 163 18.11 -3.72 -6.96
C MET A 163 18.02 -2.52 -7.91
N ASP A 164 16.80 -2.07 -8.20
CA ASP A 164 16.55 -0.90 -9.05
C ASP A 164 16.44 0.40 -8.22
N LEU A 165 16.07 0.30 -6.94
CA LEU A 165 15.66 1.45 -6.12
C LEU A 165 16.74 1.89 -5.11
N VAL A 166 17.85 1.18 -5.01
CA VAL A 166 18.99 1.60 -4.17
C VAL A 166 19.79 2.68 -4.91
N SER A 167 19.48 3.93 -4.61
CA SER A 167 20.31 5.06 -5.03
C SER A 167 20.60 5.96 -3.84
N PRO A 168 21.88 6.39 -3.65
CA PRO A 168 22.31 6.98 -2.38
C PRO A 168 22.00 8.48 -2.16
N GLN A 169 21.55 9.26 -3.12
CA GLN A 169 21.95 10.67 -3.07
C GLN A 169 20.90 11.78 -2.95
N GLU A 170 19.60 11.55 -3.11
CA GLU A 170 18.66 12.69 -3.02
C GLU A 170 17.37 12.36 -2.24
N GLN A 171 17.25 12.91 -1.03
CA GLN A 171 16.13 12.65 -0.11
C GLN A 171 15.00 13.70 -0.21
N HIS A 172 15.02 14.60 -1.20
CA HIS A 172 14.12 15.75 -1.22
C HIS A 172 12.84 15.58 -2.06
N ASN A 173 12.74 14.53 -2.85
CA ASN A 173 11.60 14.29 -3.73
C ASN A 173 10.76 13.08 -3.28
N LEU A 174 9.49 13.04 -3.71
CA LEU A 174 8.65 11.86 -3.57
C LEU A 174 9.28 10.66 -4.32
N PRO A 175 9.12 9.42 -3.81
CA PRO A 175 9.71 8.22 -4.42
C PRO A 175 9.39 8.07 -5.91
N GLU A 176 8.13 8.31 -6.31
CA GLU A 176 7.68 8.23 -7.68
C GLU A 176 8.39 9.19 -8.63
N HIS A 177 8.74 10.38 -8.18
CA HIS A 177 9.52 11.36 -8.97
C HIS A 177 10.99 11.00 -9.01
N ARG A 178 11.54 10.57 -7.86
CA ARG A 178 12.96 10.24 -7.74
C ARG A 178 13.38 9.05 -8.59
N PHE A 179 12.58 7.98 -8.57
CA PHE A 179 12.90 6.76 -9.29
C PHE A 179 12.30 6.70 -10.70
N ASN A 180 11.68 7.80 -11.14
CA ASN A 180 11.03 7.84 -12.45
C ASN A 180 11.94 7.37 -13.58
N HIS A 181 13.17 7.85 -13.64
CA HIS A 181 14.14 7.49 -14.67
C HIS A 181 14.54 6.00 -14.66
N VAL A 182 14.36 5.32 -13.53
CA VAL A 182 14.64 3.89 -13.38
C VAL A 182 13.38 3.05 -13.58
N ILE A 183 12.27 3.46 -12.99
CA ILE A 183 11.02 2.69 -12.97
C ILE A 183 10.25 2.83 -14.29
N TYR A 184 10.05 4.07 -14.75
CA TYR A 184 9.17 4.35 -15.89
C TYR A 184 9.55 3.57 -17.17
N PRO A 185 10.83 3.50 -17.61
CA PRO A 185 11.21 2.70 -18.78
C PRO A 185 10.93 1.20 -18.60
N LYS A 186 10.92 0.70 -17.36
CA LYS A 186 10.71 -0.71 -16.99
C LYS A 186 9.27 -1.01 -16.59
N ALA A 187 8.35 -0.03 -16.72
CA ALA A 187 6.97 -0.16 -16.29
C ALA A 187 6.00 -0.31 -17.46
N SER A 188 4.98 -1.15 -17.26
CA SER A 188 3.75 -1.12 -18.03
C SER A 188 2.70 -0.29 -17.31
N THR A 189 1.83 0.36 -18.06
CA THR A 189 0.72 1.13 -17.51
C THR A 189 -0.54 0.29 -17.43
N THR A 190 -1.39 0.58 -16.44
CA THR A 190 -2.68 -0.11 -16.29
C THR A 190 -3.81 0.89 -16.04
N LYS A 191 -4.98 0.56 -16.57
CA LYS A 191 -6.23 1.28 -16.27
C LYS A 191 -6.95 0.72 -15.04
N LEU A 192 -6.49 -0.40 -14.49
CA LEU A 192 -7.10 -1.02 -13.30
C LEU A 192 -6.92 -0.18 -12.03
N ILE A 193 -5.89 0.67 -11.99
CA ILE A 193 -5.66 1.64 -10.92
C ILE A 193 -6.06 3.02 -11.42
N GLN A 194 -6.83 3.76 -10.63
CA GLN A 194 -7.20 5.15 -10.92
C GLN A 194 -6.74 6.07 -9.80
N GLN A 195 -6.14 7.20 -10.16
CA GLN A 195 -5.89 8.31 -9.24
C GLN A 195 -7.10 9.23 -9.30
N ALA A 196 -7.78 9.43 -8.17
CA ALA A 196 -8.90 10.37 -8.08
C ALA A 196 -8.98 10.92 -6.65
N ARG A 197 -9.17 12.23 -6.55
CA ARG A 197 -9.49 12.84 -5.25
C ARG A 197 -11.00 12.68 -5.02
N ILE A 198 -11.37 11.74 -4.18
CA ILE A 198 -12.75 11.48 -3.79
C ILE A 198 -13.09 12.34 -2.59
N THR A 199 -13.98 13.30 -2.75
CA THR A 199 -14.45 14.21 -1.69
C THR A 199 -15.97 14.29 -1.61
N THR A 200 -16.66 13.90 -2.68
CA THR A 200 -18.13 13.89 -2.79
C THR A 200 -18.61 12.61 -3.46
N VAL A 201 -19.91 12.32 -3.32
CA VAL A 201 -20.56 11.20 -4.03
C VAL A 201 -20.47 11.34 -5.53
N ASP A 202 -20.52 12.58 -6.06
CA ASP A 202 -20.40 12.84 -7.49
C ASP A 202 -19.02 12.49 -8.05
N ASP A 203 -17.98 12.49 -7.22
CA ASP A 203 -16.66 12.07 -7.64
C ASP A 203 -16.61 10.56 -7.92
N LEU A 204 -17.44 9.76 -7.24
CA LEU A 204 -17.56 8.33 -7.49
C LEU A 204 -18.13 8.02 -8.87
N ALA A 205 -19.05 8.85 -9.36
CA ALA A 205 -19.61 8.71 -10.72
C ALA A 205 -18.58 8.93 -11.84
N LYS A 206 -17.43 9.57 -11.51
CA LYS A 206 -16.32 9.81 -12.44
C LYS A 206 -15.30 8.65 -12.46
N LEU A 207 -15.50 7.64 -11.61
CA LEU A 207 -14.61 6.47 -11.60
C LEU A 207 -14.85 5.64 -12.87
N ARG A 208 -13.76 5.17 -13.44
CA ARG A 208 -13.84 4.32 -14.64
C ARG A 208 -14.42 2.96 -14.28
N PRO A 209 -15.27 2.39 -15.12
CA PRO A 209 -15.91 1.10 -14.84
C PRO A 209 -14.93 -0.08 -14.85
N ASP A 210 -13.79 0.05 -15.54
CA ASP A 210 -12.72 -0.93 -15.58
C ASP A 210 -11.75 -0.82 -14.39
N ALA A 211 -11.75 0.29 -13.65
CA ALA A 211 -10.92 0.42 -12.45
C ALA A 211 -11.33 -0.60 -11.37
N VAL A 212 -10.34 -1.18 -10.73
CA VAL A 212 -10.51 -2.11 -9.59
C VAL A 212 -10.01 -1.52 -8.29
N LEU A 213 -9.16 -0.49 -8.37
CA LEU A 213 -8.56 0.20 -7.25
C LEU A 213 -8.53 1.70 -7.54
N VAL A 214 -8.97 2.50 -6.58
CA VAL A 214 -8.77 3.94 -6.61
C VAL A 214 -7.80 4.36 -5.51
N HIS A 215 -6.94 5.35 -5.82
CA HIS A 215 -6.04 6.02 -4.87
C HIS A 215 -6.45 7.47 -4.73
N GLY A 216 -6.51 7.97 -3.48
CA GLY A 216 -6.89 9.35 -3.15
C GLY A 216 -8.29 9.48 -2.52
N ASP A 217 -8.89 8.38 -2.06
CA ASP A 217 -10.12 8.36 -1.26
C ASP A 217 -9.84 8.68 0.21
N LYS A 218 -9.43 9.92 0.47
CA LYS A 218 -8.99 10.33 1.82
C LYS A 218 -10.07 10.25 2.89
N ASN A 219 -11.33 10.34 2.49
CA ASN A 219 -12.47 10.32 3.41
C ASN A 219 -13.10 8.92 3.53
N GLY A 220 -12.71 7.96 2.69
CA GLY A 220 -13.28 6.60 2.67
C GLY A 220 -14.67 6.54 2.04
N LEU A 221 -15.07 7.51 1.21
CA LEU A 221 -16.39 7.54 0.57
C LEU A 221 -16.60 6.37 -0.39
N ALA A 222 -15.55 5.98 -1.14
CA ALA A 222 -15.63 4.82 -2.01
C ALA A 222 -15.74 3.52 -1.21
N LEU A 223 -15.12 3.46 -0.02
CA LEU A 223 -15.25 2.33 0.88
C LEU A 223 -16.69 2.19 1.40
N GLU A 224 -17.33 3.30 1.76
CA GLU A 224 -18.68 3.29 2.31
C GLU A 224 -19.74 2.90 1.27
N GLN A 225 -19.58 3.31 0.02
CA GLN A 225 -20.57 3.04 -1.03
C GLN A 225 -20.42 1.69 -1.72
N ALA A 226 -19.21 1.13 -1.75
CA ALA A 226 -19.00 -0.22 -2.28
C ALA A 226 -19.55 -1.31 -1.35
N LEU A 227 -19.86 -0.97 -0.09
CA LEU A 227 -20.52 -1.88 0.83
C LEU A 227 -22.03 -1.88 0.53
N PRO A 228 -22.69 -3.05 0.37
CA PRO A 228 -24.14 -3.10 0.36
C PRO A 228 -24.64 -2.49 1.67
N PRO A 229 -25.77 -1.74 1.66
CA PRO A 229 -26.30 -1.10 2.85
C PRO A 229 -26.43 -2.16 3.95
N VAL A 230 -25.69 -1.96 5.04
CA VAL A 230 -25.79 -2.83 6.22
C VAL A 230 -27.23 -2.72 6.70
N LYS A 231 -28.03 -3.78 6.50
CA LYS A 231 -29.30 -3.89 7.22
C LYS A 231 -28.92 -3.82 8.69
N PRO A 232 -29.52 -2.91 9.49
CA PRO A 232 -29.24 -2.85 10.92
C PRO A 232 -29.62 -4.20 11.53
N GLU A 233 -28.62 -5.06 11.73
CA GLU A 233 -28.80 -6.25 12.53
C GLU A 233 -29.07 -5.78 13.95
N SER A 234 -30.28 -6.07 14.41
CA SER A 234 -30.68 -5.87 15.80
C SER A 234 -29.63 -6.42 16.74
N ASN A 235 -29.00 -5.53 17.50
CA ASN A 235 -28.24 -5.72 18.73
C ASN A 235 -27.79 -7.16 19.05
N GLY A 236 -26.78 -7.63 18.36
CA GLY A 236 -26.04 -8.83 18.76
C GLY A 236 -24.60 -8.46 19.05
N ILE A 237 -24.27 -8.30 20.33
CA ILE A 237 -22.89 -8.18 20.78
C ILE A 237 -22.18 -9.48 20.37
N LEU A 238 -21.29 -9.40 19.40
CA LEU A 238 -20.44 -10.51 19.00
C LEU A 238 -19.45 -10.81 20.14
N HIS A 239 -19.83 -11.74 21.01
CA HIS A 239 -18.91 -12.37 21.93
C HIS A 239 -17.96 -13.29 21.14
N ILE A 240 -16.79 -12.78 20.76
CA ILE A 240 -15.71 -13.59 20.19
C ILE A 240 -15.20 -14.52 21.30
N LYS A 241 -15.62 -15.78 21.27
CA LYS A 241 -15.02 -16.83 22.11
C LYS A 241 -13.57 -17.03 21.72
N ARG A 242 -12.65 -16.60 22.57
CA ARG A 242 -11.22 -16.92 22.48
C ARG A 242 -11.02 -18.43 22.46
N ARG A 243 -10.63 -19.00 21.32
CA ARG A 243 -10.05 -20.33 21.25
C ARG A 243 -8.78 -20.27 20.40
N GLY A 244 -7.66 -20.66 21.01
CA GLY A 244 -6.44 -21.02 20.30
C GLY A 244 -5.28 -20.06 20.50
N ARG A 245 -4.14 -20.64 20.83
CA ARG A 245 -2.82 -20.00 20.96
C ARG A 245 -2.45 -19.32 19.64
N PRO A 246 -2.01 -18.05 19.63
CA PRO A 246 -1.65 -17.37 18.38
C PRO A 246 -0.47 -18.07 17.70
N PRO A 247 -0.45 -18.16 16.37
CA PRO A 247 0.69 -18.69 15.64
C PRO A 247 1.92 -17.79 15.89
N LYS A 248 3.11 -18.40 15.91
CA LYS A 248 4.39 -17.69 16.04
C LYS A 248 4.56 -16.75 14.84
N VAL A 249 4.64 -15.48 15.13
CA VAL A 249 4.82 -14.41 14.13
C VAL A 249 6.30 -14.15 13.94
N ALA A 250 6.77 -14.17 12.71
CA ALA A 250 8.09 -13.65 12.36
C ALA A 250 8.03 -12.11 12.36
N VAL A 251 8.75 -11.49 13.28
CA VAL A 251 8.97 -10.03 13.25
C VAL A 251 10.14 -9.78 12.30
N LEU A 252 9.89 -8.99 11.26
CA LEU A 252 10.89 -8.61 10.29
C LEU A 252 11.67 -7.40 10.83
N THR A 253 12.91 -7.59 11.18
CA THR A 253 13.81 -6.49 11.52
C THR A 253 14.62 -6.11 10.28
N THR A 254 14.68 -4.83 9.97
CA THR A 254 15.65 -4.32 8.97
C THR A 254 17.06 -4.60 9.46
N PRO A 255 17.98 -5.14 8.63
CA PRO A 255 19.37 -5.31 9.02
C PRO A 255 19.98 -3.94 9.38
N GLU A 256 20.66 -3.88 10.52
CA GLU A 256 21.46 -2.71 10.88
C GLU A 256 22.57 -2.53 9.84
N SER A 257 22.53 -1.43 9.10
CA SER A 257 23.66 -1.01 8.28
C SER A 257 24.77 -0.57 9.25
N THR A 258 25.67 -1.48 9.53
CA THR A 258 26.91 -1.17 10.25
C THR A 258 27.78 -0.33 9.31
N VAL A 259 27.60 0.98 9.34
CA VAL A 259 28.58 1.91 8.77
C VAL A 259 29.80 1.86 9.70
N ARG A 260 30.75 1.00 9.39
CA ARG A 260 32.10 1.12 9.95
C ARG A 260 32.72 2.40 9.37
N GLY A 261 32.77 3.43 10.20
CA GLY A 261 33.60 4.59 9.94
C GLY A 261 35.08 4.15 9.87
N SER A 262 35.63 4.09 8.66
CA SER A 262 37.07 4.12 8.46
C SER A 262 37.53 5.57 8.66
N GLN A 263 38.11 5.83 9.83
CA GLN A 263 39.01 6.96 10.00
C GLN A 263 40.25 6.70 9.13
N LEU A 264 40.49 7.58 8.18
CA LEU A 264 41.82 7.99 7.69
C LEU A 264 41.73 9.50 7.38
#